data_115f5b00af41681cf176a16ad6791829
#
_entry.id   115f5b00af41681cf176a16ad6791829
#
_cell.length_a   1.000
_cell.length_b   1.000
_cell.length_c   1.000
_cell.angle_alpha   90.00
_cell.angle_beta   90.00
_cell.angle_gamma   90.00
#
_symmetry.space_group_name_H-M   'P 1'
#
loop_
_entity.id
_entity.type
_entity.pdbx_description
1 polymer ?
#
loop_
_entity_poly.entity_id
_entity_poly.type
_entity_poly.pdbx_seq_one_letter_code
_entity_poly.pdbx_strand_id
1 'polypeptide(L)'
;MVNDDTVEDSNVLMSTMHNKPRPGHYRLQEGVRIVSQDGSALVVCDYPLRVVQLNPVAAQLLLLCIEERTCGQLAQATGMPVNRVETFCDQLCWKGLLEAGPLLPPPTWPCVSIVIPSYNRAKELERCLYSLFSLDYPASCLEIIVVDDASTDETGSMLQRLAQEVATRDQELHVIRHEQQRGVGISRNTGAEAAQYGLVAYLDSDCVASPGWLRELVPTFQDTRIAAVGGMIRAYDRNTLLGSYEDVCSSLYMGERTQQVSLKGPLTYLPSANMLVRRMVWEKLAGFAAMTQGEDVDFCWRLLTSGASMNYVPRGVIYHDYRTTLGAFLCIRAAYASAEAALIKHHPTERRILLLPPEQAFFAASIIGGVWGITRLTWQSIWSGFQGMAIAIALLPLLLALLMLLFGTFKRIQKMRNFPIAIEFPIIFKATLRGYMAYMYHLSRHLTRYYTLLLLIVSFFLPPVFILLLILCGIVIGVDYVRLRPLMDIGRYALCSLLDDCAYEAGVVWGCMKHREWKPLVPIIKTKV
;
A
#
# COMPACT_ATOMS: atom_id res chain seq x y z
N MET A 1 45.61 20.44 -7.45
CA MET A 1 45.38 19.11 -6.89
C MET A 1 44.06 19.20 -6.13
N VAL A 2 42.98 18.90 -6.80
CA VAL A 2 41.63 18.80 -6.24
C VAL A 2 41.25 17.34 -6.47
N ASN A 3 41.05 16.59 -5.37
CA ASN A 3 40.70 15.18 -5.42
C ASN A 3 39.29 15.00 -5.91
N ASP A 4 39.20 14.12 -6.85
CA ASP A 4 38.02 13.62 -7.55
C ASP A 4 37.53 12.35 -6.78
N ASP A 5 36.65 12.54 -5.79
CA ASP A 5 36.12 11.45 -4.97
C ASP A 5 34.55 11.50 -4.89
N THR A 6 33.87 11.77 -6.01
CA THR A 6 32.39 11.80 -6.03
C THR A 6 31.74 10.95 -7.14
N VAL A 7 32.41 9.88 -7.62
CA VAL A 7 31.88 9.04 -8.71
C VAL A 7 31.46 7.62 -8.25
N GLU A 8 31.70 7.20 -7.01
CA GLU A 8 31.36 5.82 -6.58
C GLU A 8 29.92 5.63 -6.07
N ASP A 9 29.21 6.68 -5.65
CA ASP A 9 27.85 6.53 -5.11
C ASP A 9 26.74 6.39 -6.17
N SER A 10 27.00 6.77 -7.42
CA SER A 10 26.02 6.61 -8.51
C SER A 10 25.90 5.17 -9.05
N ASN A 11 26.92 4.35 -8.87
CA ASN A 11 26.93 2.96 -9.35
C ASN A 11 26.24 1.98 -8.39
N VAL A 12 26.11 2.29 -7.10
CA VAL A 12 25.41 1.45 -6.12
C VAL A 12 23.88 1.61 -6.24
N LEU A 13 23.41 2.78 -6.66
CA LEU A 13 21.98 3.01 -6.94
C LEU A 13 21.51 2.39 -8.28
N MET A 14 22.42 2.19 -9.24
CA MET A 14 22.07 1.52 -10.50
C MET A 14 22.03 0.00 -10.41
N SER A 15 22.62 -0.63 -9.41
CA SER A 15 22.67 -2.10 -9.30
C SER A 15 21.38 -2.75 -8.75
N THR A 16 20.38 -1.97 -8.33
CA THR A 16 19.07 -2.46 -7.86
C THR A 16 17.89 -2.09 -8.77
N MET A 17 18.11 -1.40 -9.87
CA MET A 17 17.13 -1.33 -10.95
C MET A 17 17.13 -2.68 -11.67
N HIS A 18 16.29 -3.62 -11.23
CA HIS A 18 15.93 -4.79 -12.01
C HIS A 18 15.52 -4.28 -13.40
N ASN A 19 16.15 -4.84 -14.43
CA ASN A 19 15.93 -4.45 -15.82
C ASN A 19 14.46 -4.75 -16.19
N LYS A 20 13.57 -3.78 -15.97
CA LYS A 20 12.14 -3.93 -16.25
C LYS A 20 11.95 -4.17 -17.74
N PRO A 21 10.94 -4.95 -18.16
CA PRO A 21 10.64 -5.16 -19.57
C PRO A 21 10.45 -3.83 -20.29
N ARG A 22 10.75 -3.80 -21.59
CA ARG A 22 10.51 -2.63 -22.45
C ARG A 22 9.03 -2.24 -22.46
N PRO A 23 8.69 -0.97 -22.76
CA PRO A 23 7.29 -0.54 -22.83
C PRO A 23 6.45 -1.47 -23.70
N GLY A 24 5.28 -1.87 -23.19
CA GLY A 24 4.34 -2.75 -23.89
C GLY A 24 4.79 -4.22 -24.01
N HIS A 25 5.87 -4.62 -23.34
CA HIS A 25 6.37 -6.00 -23.35
C HIS A 25 6.07 -6.70 -22.03
N TYR A 26 5.96 -8.01 -22.10
CA TYR A 26 5.82 -8.92 -20.96
C TYR A 26 7.02 -9.85 -20.89
N ARG A 27 7.44 -10.17 -19.68
CA ARG A 27 8.53 -11.11 -19.40
C ARG A 27 8.16 -12.00 -18.23
N LEU A 28 8.67 -13.21 -18.19
CA LEU A 28 8.52 -14.11 -17.05
C LEU A 28 9.11 -13.47 -15.79
N GLN A 29 8.34 -13.49 -14.68
CA GLN A 29 8.80 -12.94 -13.41
C GLN A 29 10.01 -13.71 -12.89
N GLU A 30 10.99 -13.02 -12.35
CA GLU A 30 12.16 -13.64 -11.72
C GLU A 30 11.74 -14.59 -10.59
N GLY A 31 12.39 -15.78 -10.51
CA GLY A 31 12.04 -16.82 -9.54
C GLY A 31 10.81 -17.65 -9.92
N VAL A 32 10.27 -17.48 -11.13
CA VAL A 32 9.22 -18.34 -11.71
C VAL A 32 9.87 -19.37 -12.61
N ARG A 33 9.60 -20.66 -12.35
CA ARG A 33 10.07 -21.79 -13.16
C ARG A 33 8.89 -22.54 -13.75
N ILE A 34 9.00 -22.89 -15.03
CA ILE A 34 7.98 -23.67 -15.74
C ILE A 34 8.52 -25.09 -15.89
N VAL A 35 7.74 -26.06 -15.41
CA VAL A 35 8.04 -27.49 -15.57
C VAL A 35 6.92 -28.10 -16.40
N SER A 36 7.24 -28.47 -17.62
CA SER A 36 6.31 -29.14 -18.55
C SER A 36 6.43 -30.65 -18.41
N GLN A 37 5.29 -31.34 -18.20
CA GLN A 37 5.23 -32.80 -18.18
C GLN A 37 3.88 -33.26 -18.75
N ASP A 38 3.89 -34.18 -19.70
CA ASP A 38 2.73 -34.88 -20.27
C ASP A 38 1.55 -33.97 -20.67
N GLY A 39 1.85 -32.84 -21.35
CA GLY A 39 0.81 -31.92 -21.86
C GLY A 39 0.21 -30.98 -20.82
N SER A 40 0.60 -31.07 -19.54
CA SER A 40 0.31 -30.08 -18.51
C SER A 40 1.57 -29.34 -18.10
N ALA A 41 1.47 -28.05 -17.85
CA ALA A 41 2.58 -27.27 -17.32
C ALA A 41 2.29 -26.88 -15.87
N LEU A 42 3.31 -27.08 -15.05
CA LEU A 42 3.33 -26.64 -13.67
C LEU A 42 4.27 -25.47 -13.55
N VAL A 43 3.80 -24.41 -12.88
CA VAL A 43 4.61 -23.25 -12.56
C VAL A 43 4.97 -23.30 -11.10
N VAL A 44 6.26 -23.21 -10.82
CA VAL A 44 6.81 -23.09 -9.47
C VAL A 44 7.30 -21.66 -9.29
N CYS A 45 6.69 -20.95 -8.35
CA CYS A 45 7.19 -19.65 -7.88
C CYS A 45 8.00 -19.89 -6.61
N ASP A 46 9.24 -19.46 -6.58
CA ASP A 46 10.09 -19.65 -5.39
C ASP A 46 9.72 -18.69 -4.25
N TYR A 47 9.10 -17.54 -4.59
CA TYR A 47 8.72 -16.55 -3.59
C TYR A 47 7.45 -15.76 -3.95
N PRO A 48 6.34 -15.94 -3.18
CA PRO A 48 6.10 -17.01 -2.20
C PRO A 48 6.03 -18.38 -2.91
N LEU A 49 6.49 -19.44 -2.24
CA LEU A 49 6.45 -20.79 -2.82
C LEU A 49 5.01 -21.17 -3.16
N ARG A 50 4.73 -21.24 -4.45
CA ARG A 50 3.43 -21.66 -5.02
C ARG A 50 3.71 -22.63 -6.15
N VAL A 51 2.87 -23.66 -6.22
CA VAL A 51 2.80 -24.53 -7.40
C VAL A 51 1.43 -24.32 -8.02
N VAL A 52 1.40 -23.89 -9.26
CA VAL A 52 0.17 -23.60 -10.02
C VAL A 52 0.15 -24.50 -11.24
N GLN A 53 -0.91 -25.28 -11.36
CA GLN A 53 -1.16 -26.04 -12.59
C GLN A 53 -1.81 -25.10 -13.60
N LEU A 54 -1.26 -25.07 -14.80
CA LEU A 54 -1.74 -24.25 -15.89
C LEU A 54 -2.40 -25.11 -16.97
N ASN A 55 -3.39 -24.54 -17.62
CA ASN A 55 -3.89 -25.09 -18.87
C ASN A 55 -2.83 -24.93 -19.99
N PRO A 56 -2.92 -25.70 -21.07
CA PRO A 56 -1.90 -25.66 -22.14
C PRO A 56 -1.67 -24.27 -22.74
N VAL A 57 -2.71 -23.46 -22.88
CA VAL A 57 -2.64 -22.11 -23.45
C VAL A 57 -1.87 -21.16 -22.51
N ALA A 58 -2.15 -21.24 -21.21
CA ALA A 58 -1.43 -20.45 -20.19
C ALA A 58 0.06 -20.84 -20.15
N ALA A 59 0.35 -22.13 -20.25
CA ALA A 59 1.69 -22.65 -20.29
C ALA A 59 2.47 -22.15 -21.50
N GLN A 60 1.86 -22.20 -22.68
CA GLN A 60 2.44 -21.71 -23.91
C GLN A 60 2.75 -20.21 -23.83
N LEU A 61 1.82 -19.39 -23.32
CA LEU A 61 2.04 -17.95 -23.14
C LEU A 61 3.21 -17.66 -22.20
N LEU A 62 3.30 -18.37 -21.07
CA LEU A 62 4.41 -18.16 -20.13
C LEU A 62 5.76 -18.61 -20.73
N LEU A 63 5.80 -19.70 -21.48
CA LEU A 63 7.01 -20.15 -22.18
C LEU A 63 7.49 -19.12 -23.22
N LEU A 64 6.56 -18.51 -23.95
CA LEU A 64 6.89 -17.44 -24.90
C LEU A 64 7.43 -16.18 -24.19
N CYS A 65 7.01 -15.93 -22.95
CA CYS A 65 7.46 -14.79 -22.13
C CYS A 65 8.78 -15.03 -21.38
N ILE A 66 9.48 -16.14 -21.59
CA ILE A 66 10.88 -16.30 -21.15
C ILE A 66 11.73 -15.20 -21.77
N GLU A 67 11.45 -14.84 -23.03
CA GLU A 67 11.94 -13.62 -23.67
C GLU A 67 10.87 -12.52 -23.61
N GLU A 68 11.31 -11.27 -23.69
CA GLU A 68 10.38 -10.14 -23.74
C GLU A 68 9.53 -10.17 -25.01
N ARG A 69 8.20 -10.16 -24.85
CA ARG A 69 7.23 -10.23 -25.96
C ARG A 69 6.13 -9.20 -25.78
N THR A 70 5.64 -8.65 -26.89
CA THR A 70 4.44 -7.80 -26.93
C THR A 70 3.16 -8.66 -27.00
N CYS A 71 2.01 -8.09 -26.62
CA CYS A 71 0.71 -8.75 -26.81
C CYS A 71 0.47 -9.15 -28.28
N GLY A 72 0.88 -8.34 -29.25
CA GLY A 72 0.77 -8.66 -30.67
C GLY A 72 1.58 -9.91 -31.06
N GLN A 73 2.82 -10.01 -30.60
CA GLN A 73 3.66 -11.19 -30.85
C GLN A 73 3.11 -12.44 -30.17
N LEU A 74 2.59 -12.31 -28.96
CA LEU A 74 1.96 -13.42 -28.25
C LEU A 74 0.65 -13.86 -28.92
N ALA A 75 -0.16 -12.91 -29.40
CA ALA A 75 -1.38 -13.18 -30.16
C ALA A 75 -1.09 -13.94 -31.46
N GLN A 76 -0.08 -13.49 -32.21
CA GLN A 76 0.36 -14.17 -33.44
C GLN A 76 0.86 -15.61 -33.17
N ALA A 77 1.64 -15.80 -32.10
CA ALA A 77 2.20 -17.11 -31.75
C ALA A 77 1.15 -18.09 -31.17
N THR A 78 0.08 -17.60 -30.57
CA THR A 78 -0.96 -18.43 -29.94
C THR A 78 -2.24 -18.54 -30.76
N GLY A 79 -2.39 -17.74 -31.81
CA GLY A 79 -3.63 -17.65 -32.59
C GLY A 79 -4.81 -17.00 -31.83
N MET A 80 -4.56 -16.39 -30.67
CA MET A 80 -5.58 -15.74 -29.84
C MET A 80 -5.78 -14.27 -30.25
N PRO A 81 -6.98 -13.73 -30.10
CA PRO A 81 -7.22 -12.28 -30.25
C PRO A 81 -6.37 -11.47 -29.25
N VAL A 82 -5.80 -10.34 -29.69
CA VAL A 82 -4.89 -9.50 -28.89
C VAL A 82 -5.51 -9.10 -27.54
N ASN A 83 -6.78 -8.70 -27.52
CA ASN A 83 -7.50 -8.30 -26.30
C ASN A 83 -7.63 -9.45 -25.28
N ARG A 84 -7.75 -10.70 -25.74
CA ARG A 84 -7.74 -11.87 -24.83
C ARG A 84 -6.36 -12.17 -24.28
N VAL A 85 -5.32 -12.03 -25.11
CA VAL A 85 -3.93 -12.18 -24.66
C VAL A 85 -3.59 -11.13 -23.62
N GLU A 86 -3.94 -9.87 -23.86
CA GLU A 86 -3.73 -8.77 -22.93
C GLU A 86 -4.40 -9.04 -21.57
N THR A 87 -5.71 -9.34 -21.57
CA THR A 87 -6.45 -9.68 -20.34
C THR A 87 -5.78 -10.84 -19.57
N PHE A 88 -5.28 -11.81 -20.30
CA PHE A 88 -4.66 -12.99 -19.70
C PHE A 88 -3.26 -12.69 -19.14
N CYS A 89 -2.43 -11.93 -19.87
CA CYS A 89 -1.14 -11.44 -19.39
C CYS A 89 -1.29 -10.59 -18.13
N ASP A 90 -2.29 -9.70 -18.08
CA ASP A 90 -2.59 -8.92 -16.88
C ASP A 90 -2.91 -9.83 -15.68
N GLN A 91 -3.75 -10.85 -15.88
CA GLN A 91 -4.05 -11.82 -14.82
C GLN A 91 -2.79 -12.55 -14.34
N LEU A 92 -1.87 -12.88 -15.25
CA LEU A 92 -0.60 -13.52 -14.90
C LEU A 92 0.33 -12.54 -14.15
N CYS A 93 0.34 -11.26 -14.53
CA CYS A 93 1.06 -10.21 -13.80
C CYS A 93 0.50 -10.04 -12.38
N TRP A 94 -0.82 -10.00 -12.20
CA TRP A 94 -1.44 -9.93 -10.86
C TRP A 94 -1.14 -11.15 -9.99
N LYS A 95 -0.99 -12.33 -10.62
CA LYS A 95 -0.56 -13.54 -9.93
C LYS A 95 0.94 -13.57 -9.65
N GLY A 96 1.72 -12.59 -10.13
CA GLY A 96 3.16 -12.53 -9.99
C GLY A 96 3.90 -13.58 -10.82
N LEU A 97 3.34 -14.00 -11.95
CA LEU A 97 3.94 -14.94 -12.88
C LEU A 97 4.64 -14.23 -14.05
N LEU A 98 4.11 -13.08 -14.46
CA LEU A 98 4.71 -12.20 -15.46
C LEU A 98 5.03 -10.84 -14.87
N GLU A 99 6.00 -10.18 -15.45
CA GLU A 99 6.31 -8.77 -15.26
C GLU A 99 5.97 -8.01 -16.55
N ALA A 100 5.19 -6.92 -16.42
CA ALA A 100 4.87 -6.04 -17.53
C ALA A 100 5.78 -4.82 -17.53
N GLY A 101 6.22 -4.41 -18.70
CA GLY A 101 6.85 -3.12 -18.93
C GLY A 101 5.85 -1.95 -18.78
N PRO A 102 6.31 -0.70 -18.85
CA PRO A 102 5.44 0.47 -18.92
C PRO A 102 4.41 0.32 -20.05
N LEU A 103 3.20 0.81 -19.82
CA LEU A 103 2.21 0.87 -20.90
C LEU A 103 2.69 1.81 -22.01
N LEU A 104 2.34 1.48 -23.25
CA LEU A 104 2.58 2.37 -24.38
C LEU A 104 1.70 3.62 -24.25
N PRO A 105 2.19 4.79 -24.70
CA PRO A 105 1.34 5.98 -24.75
C PRO A 105 0.13 5.71 -25.65
N PRO A 106 -1.04 6.29 -25.33
CA PRO A 106 -2.21 6.17 -26.17
C PRO A 106 -1.97 6.89 -27.51
N PRO A 107 -2.64 6.48 -28.60
CA PRO A 107 -2.53 7.15 -29.91
C PRO A 107 -2.92 8.62 -29.84
N THR A 108 -3.91 8.95 -29.01
CA THR A 108 -4.34 10.30 -28.68
C THR A 108 -4.46 10.42 -27.17
N TRP A 109 -3.95 11.52 -26.61
CA TRP A 109 -4.02 11.76 -25.17
C TRP A 109 -5.45 12.16 -24.78
N PRO A 110 -6.12 11.42 -23.86
CA PRO A 110 -7.42 11.85 -23.34
C PRO A 110 -7.31 13.17 -22.60
N CYS A 111 -8.35 13.99 -22.63
CA CYS A 111 -8.39 15.21 -21.84
C CYS A 111 -8.75 14.90 -20.38
N VAL A 112 -8.17 15.65 -19.45
CA VAL A 112 -8.25 15.42 -17.99
C VAL A 112 -8.61 16.72 -17.28
N SER A 113 -9.63 16.68 -16.42
CA SER A 113 -9.98 17.74 -15.49
C SER A 113 -9.30 17.48 -14.15
N ILE A 114 -8.42 18.36 -13.70
CA ILE A 114 -7.71 18.26 -12.43
C ILE A 114 -8.46 19.05 -11.38
N VAL A 115 -8.93 18.40 -10.31
CA VAL A 115 -9.72 18.98 -9.23
C VAL A 115 -8.86 19.12 -7.97
N ILE A 116 -8.76 20.33 -7.43
CA ILE A 116 -7.95 20.68 -6.28
C ILE A 116 -8.82 21.35 -5.22
N PRO A 117 -9.20 20.66 -4.14
CA PRO A 117 -9.83 21.29 -3.00
C PRO A 117 -8.79 22.05 -2.18
N SER A 118 -9.11 23.26 -1.73
CA SER A 118 -8.21 24.08 -0.92
C SER A 118 -8.95 24.80 0.21
N TYR A 119 -8.31 24.91 1.36
CA TYR A 119 -8.77 25.71 2.49
C TYR A 119 -7.58 26.25 3.29
N ASN A 120 -7.40 27.56 3.31
CA ASN A 120 -6.33 28.27 4.05
C ASN A 120 -4.93 27.71 3.76
N ARG A 121 -4.54 27.64 2.46
CA ARG A 121 -3.26 27.07 1.99
C ARG A 121 -2.68 27.82 0.79
N ALA A 122 -2.64 29.15 0.88
CA ALA A 122 -2.21 29.99 -0.24
C ALA A 122 -0.83 29.59 -0.81
N LYS A 123 0.18 29.36 0.06
CA LYS A 123 1.56 29.04 -0.38
C LYS A 123 1.69 27.65 -0.98
N GLU A 124 1.08 26.67 -0.34
CA GLU A 124 1.11 25.28 -0.79
C GLU A 124 0.36 25.15 -2.13
N LEU A 125 -0.83 25.74 -2.22
CA LEU A 125 -1.65 25.76 -3.44
C LEU A 125 -0.94 26.46 -4.59
N GLU A 126 -0.27 27.59 -4.35
CA GLU A 126 0.51 28.28 -5.38
C GLU A 126 1.59 27.37 -5.96
N ARG A 127 2.36 26.70 -5.10
CA ARG A 127 3.37 25.73 -5.50
C ARG A 127 2.76 24.54 -6.26
N CYS A 128 1.62 24.03 -5.82
CA CYS A 128 0.85 23.00 -6.49
C CYS A 128 0.51 23.41 -7.91
N LEU A 129 -0.09 24.58 -8.10
CA LEU A 129 -0.51 25.10 -9.40
C LEU A 129 0.68 25.30 -10.36
N TYR A 130 1.81 25.85 -9.91
CA TYR A 130 3.00 25.95 -10.76
C TYR A 130 3.51 24.59 -11.23
N SER A 131 3.39 23.54 -10.42
CA SER A 131 3.77 22.19 -10.84
C SER A 131 2.84 21.65 -11.95
N LEU A 132 1.55 22.01 -11.92
CA LEU A 132 0.58 21.63 -12.93
C LEU A 132 0.78 22.38 -14.25
N PHE A 133 1.14 23.65 -14.18
CA PHE A 133 1.47 24.44 -15.37
C PHE A 133 2.73 23.93 -16.11
N SER A 134 3.53 23.11 -15.43
CA SER A 134 4.77 22.51 -15.97
C SER A 134 4.63 21.04 -16.33
N LEU A 135 3.41 20.49 -16.38
CA LEU A 135 3.18 19.09 -16.72
C LEU A 135 3.57 18.80 -18.18
N ASP A 136 4.21 17.67 -18.39
CA ASP A 136 4.42 17.08 -19.72
C ASP A 136 3.14 16.39 -20.21
N TYR A 137 2.13 17.22 -20.53
CA TYR A 137 0.83 16.80 -21.04
C TYR A 137 0.29 17.87 -22.01
N PRO A 138 -0.47 17.51 -23.05
CA PRO A 138 -1.01 18.52 -23.98
C PRO A 138 -1.85 19.57 -23.25
N ALA A 139 -1.45 20.83 -23.28
CA ALA A 139 -2.13 21.91 -22.54
C ALA A 139 -3.63 22.04 -22.93
N SER A 140 -3.94 21.87 -24.22
CA SER A 140 -5.33 21.86 -24.74
C SER A 140 -6.19 20.70 -24.25
N CYS A 141 -5.60 19.71 -23.56
CA CYS A 141 -6.27 18.56 -22.96
C CYS A 141 -6.24 18.60 -21.43
N LEU A 142 -5.93 19.76 -20.85
CA LEU A 142 -5.92 19.96 -19.40
C LEU A 142 -6.88 21.08 -19.00
N GLU A 143 -7.67 20.80 -17.97
CA GLU A 143 -8.50 21.77 -17.27
C GLU A 143 -8.13 21.69 -15.79
N ILE A 144 -7.85 22.81 -15.16
CA ILE A 144 -7.53 22.88 -13.73
C ILE A 144 -8.68 23.57 -13.01
N ILE A 145 -9.28 22.90 -12.03
CA ILE A 145 -10.41 23.38 -11.25
C ILE A 145 -9.99 23.45 -9.79
N VAL A 146 -9.84 24.66 -9.26
CA VAL A 146 -9.60 24.88 -7.83
C VAL A 146 -10.91 25.18 -7.14
N VAL A 147 -11.22 24.43 -6.08
CA VAL A 147 -12.37 24.70 -5.21
C VAL A 147 -11.86 25.26 -3.90
N ASP A 148 -12.01 26.58 -3.71
CA ASP A 148 -11.70 27.30 -2.48
C ASP A 148 -12.86 27.13 -1.50
N ASP A 149 -12.63 26.34 -0.44
CA ASP A 149 -13.64 26.01 0.57
C ASP A 149 -13.82 27.11 1.63
N ALA A 150 -14.07 28.37 1.18
CA ALA A 150 -14.22 29.55 2.00
C ALA A 150 -12.95 29.96 2.77
N SER A 151 -11.78 29.95 2.14
CA SER A 151 -10.52 30.40 2.75
C SER A 151 -10.60 31.85 3.23
N THR A 152 -9.94 32.13 4.37
CA THR A 152 -9.87 33.44 5.00
C THR A 152 -8.46 34.05 4.96
N ASP A 153 -7.48 33.29 4.44
CA ASP A 153 -6.11 33.74 4.20
C ASP A 153 -5.95 34.38 2.81
N GLU A 154 -4.72 34.48 2.33
CA GLU A 154 -4.36 35.06 1.04
C GLU A 154 -4.73 34.18 -0.17
N THR A 155 -5.40 33.01 0.03
CA THR A 155 -5.74 32.07 -1.05
C THR A 155 -6.53 32.74 -2.16
N GLY A 156 -7.55 33.53 -1.82
CA GLY A 156 -8.41 34.20 -2.82
C GLY A 156 -7.65 35.21 -3.67
N SER A 157 -6.81 36.07 -3.08
CA SER A 157 -6.01 37.07 -3.81
C SER A 157 -4.92 36.41 -4.66
N MET A 158 -4.29 35.35 -4.18
CA MET A 158 -3.31 34.55 -4.92
C MET A 158 -3.96 33.91 -6.16
N LEU A 159 -5.15 33.31 -6.02
CA LEU A 159 -5.87 32.69 -7.14
C LEU A 159 -6.28 33.71 -8.19
N GLN A 160 -6.73 34.90 -7.81
CA GLN A 160 -7.05 35.99 -8.76
C GLN A 160 -5.83 36.41 -9.58
N ARG A 161 -4.65 36.54 -8.94
CA ARG A 161 -3.39 36.85 -9.60
C ARG A 161 -2.99 35.76 -10.60
N LEU A 162 -3.02 34.49 -10.19
CA LEU A 162 -2.66 33.37 -11.03
C LEU A 162 -3.62 33.19 -12.21
N ALA A 163 -4.92 33.38 -12.02
CA ALA A 163 -5.90 33.31 -13.10
C ALA A 163 -5.60 34.34 -14.21
N GLN A 164 -5.16 35.56 -13.84
CA GLN A 164 -4.75 36.58 -14.83
C GLN A 164 -3.44 36.18 -15.53
N GLU A 165 -2.48 35.60 -14.81
CA GLU A 165 -1.21 35.15 -15.41
C GLU A 165 -1.43 34.01 -16.40
N VAL A 166 -2.27 33.04 -16.07
CA VAL A 166 -2.54 31.83 -16.87
C VAL A 166 -3.38 32.15 -18.10
N ALA A 167 -4.28 33.13 -18.05
CA ALA A 167 -5.09 33.59 -19.21
C ALA A 167 -4.23 33.97 -20.42
N THR A 168 -2.93 34.24 -20.24
CA THR A 168 -1.98 34.56 -21.32
C THR A 168 -1.26 33.32 -21.88
N ARG A 169 -1.49 32.09 -21.34
CA ARG A 169 -0.70 30.89 -21.61
C ARG A 169 -1.45 29.70 -22.23
N ASP A 170 -2.60 29.89 -22.82
CA ASP A 170 -3.45 28.82 -23.37
C ASP A 170 -3.75 27.67 -22.37
N GLN A 171 -3.79 27.99 -21.09
CA GLN A 171 -4.15 27.07 -20.03
C GLN A 171 -5.44 27.50 -19.34
N GLU A 172 -6.29 26.53 -18.97
CA GLU A 172 -7.57 26.82 -18.35
C GLU A 172 -7.49 26.61 -16.82
N LEU A 173 -7.67 27.69 -16.06
CA LEU A 173 -7.80 27.67 -14.61
C LEU A 173 -9.17 28.18 -14.20
N HIS A 174 -10.00 27.29 -13.67
CA HIS A 174 -11.32 27.60 -13.13
C HIS A 174 -11.25 27.66 -11.59
N VAL A 175 -11.76 28.73 -11.02
CA VAL A 175 -11.81 28.92 -9.57
C VAL A 175 -13.27 28.95 -9.12
N ILE A 176 -13.65 28.03 -8.25
CA ILE A 176 -14.95 27.95 -7.61
C ILE A 176 -14.76 28.23 -6.13
N ARG A 177 -15.52 29.17 -5.56
CA ARG A 177 -15.45 29.49 -4.14
C ARG A 177 -16.77 29.17 -3.46
N HIS A 178 -16.69 28.41 -2.35
CA HIS A 178 -17.83 28.20 -1.46
C HIS A 178 -18.06 29.43 -0.56
N GLU A 179 -19.32 29.71 -0.24
CA GLU A 179 -19.67 30.79 0.69
C GLU A 179 -19.31 30.46 2.15
N GLN A 180 -19.30 29.18 2.50
CA GLN A 180 -18.92 28.64 3.80
C GLN A 180 -18.16 27.32 3.64
N GLN A 181 -17.37 26.97 4.63
CA GLN A 181 -16.61 25.72 4.64
C GLN A 181 -17.54 24.50 4.62
N ARG A 182 -17.39 23.63 3.61
CA ARG A 182 -18.21 22.44 3.37
C ARG A 182 -17.43 21.12 3.52
N GLY A 183 -16.10 21.19 3.56
CA GLY A 183 -15.20 20.07 3.73
C GLY A 183 -14.70 19.47 2.40
N VAL A 184 -13.60 18.73 2.50
CA VAL A 184 -12.79 18.26 1.36
C VAL A 184 -13.58 17.37 0.39
N GLY A 185 -14.41 16.46 0.90
CA GLY A 185 -15.21 15.55 0.04
C GLY A 185 -16.21 16.31 -0.81
N ILE A 186 -16.91 17.31 -0.22
CA ILE A 186 -17.87 18.15 -0.95
C ILE A 186 -17.13 19.05 -1.94
N SER A 187 -15.97 19.59 -1.57
CA SER A 187 -15.17 20.42 -2.48
C SER A 187 -14.69 19.61 -3.69
N ARG A 188 -14.28 18.33 -3.51
CA ARG A 188 -13.97 17.45 -4.65
C ARG A 188 -15.20 17.18 -5.52
N ASN A 189 -16.38 17.02 -4.93
CA ASN A 189 -17.62 16.85 -5.70
C ASN A 189 -17.94 18.10 -6.51
N THR A 190 -17.88 19.27 -5.89
CA THR A 190 -18.12 20.56 -6.61
C THR A 190 -17.19 20.70 -7.81
N GLY A 191 -15.90 20.37 -7.65
CA GLY A 191 -14.95 20.40 -8.78
C GLY A 191 -15.25 19.35 -9.83
N ALA A 192 -15.63 18.13 -9.45
CA ALA A 192 -15.97 17.07 -10.41
C ALA A 192 -17.29 17.33 -11.15
N GLU A 193 -18.25 18.01 -10.53
CA GLU A 193 -19.49 18.49 -11.19
C GLU A 193 -19.17 19.53 -12.28
N ALA A 194 -18.22 20.42 -12.03
CA ALA A 194 -17.78 21.43 -12.98
C ALA A 194 -16.86 20.88 -14.08
N ALA A 195 -16.28 19.69 -13.89
CA ALA A 195 -15.35 19.08 -14.83
C ALA A 195 -15.99 18.81 -16.20
N GLN A 196 -15.30 19.14 -17.28
CA GLN A 196 -15.80 18.97 -18.65
C GLN A 196 -15.34 17.64 -19.27
N TYR A 197 -14.21 17.08 -18.81
CA TYR A 197 -13.59 15.92 -19.45
C TYR A 197 -14.01 14.58 -18.82
N GLY A 198 -13.80 13.51 -19.58
CA GLY A 198 -14.19 12.14 -19.18
C GLY A 198 -13.31 11.51 -18.11
N LEU A 199 -12.14 12.09 -17.82
CA LEU A 199 -11.26 11.71 -16.73
C LEU A 199 -11.14 12.86 -15.73
N VAL A 200 -11.36 12.58 -14.46
CA VAL A 200 -11.17 13.52 -13.35
C VAL A 200 -9.98 13.06 -12.53
N ALA A 201 -8.99 13.93 -12.36
CA ALA A 201 -7.82 13.71 -11.51
C ALA A 201 -7.97 14.53 -10.24
N TYR A 202 -7.89 13.89 -9.07
CA TYR A 202 -7.87 14.56 -7.78
C TYR A 202 -6.44 14.74 -7.31
N LEU A 203 -6.13 15.94 -6.84
CA LEU A 203 -4.84 16.33 -6.29
C LEU A 203 -5.08 17.24 -5.07
N ASP A 204 -4.41 16.97 -3.95
CA ASP A 204 -4.53 17.84 -2.79
C ASP A 204 -3.70 19.11 -2.95
N SER A 205 -4.15 20.23 -2.38
CA SER A 205 -3.52 21.56 -2.51
C SER A 205 -2.11 21.65 -1.94
N ASP A 206 -1.69 20.72 -1.08
CA ASP A 206 -0.35 20.60 -0.50
C ASP A 206 0.53 19.57 -1.25
N CYS A 207 0.17 19.24 -2.49
CA CYS A 207 0.92 18.33 -3.33
C CYS A 207 1.63 19.07 -4.49
N VAL A 208 2.75 18.50 -4.93
CA VAL A 208 3.52 18.92 -6.12
C VAL A 208 3.56 17.75 -7.09
N ALA A 209 3.02 17.93 -8.28
CA ALA A 209 3.01 16.89 -9.30
C ALA A 209 4.39 16.80 -10.00
N SER A 210 4.87 15.57 -10.27
CA SER A 210 6.00 15.40 -11.18
C SER A 210 5.61 15.72 -12.62
N PRO A 211 6.53 16.17 -13.49
CA PRO A 211 6.20 16.50 -14.88
C PRO A 211 5.52 15.36 -15.64
N GLY A 212 5.89 14.11 -15.39
CA GLY A 212 5.31 12.92 -16.03
C GLY A 212 4.04 12.38 -15.35
N TRP A 213 3.51 13.03 -14.33
CA TRP A 213 2.40 12.52 -13.51
C TRP A 213 1.26 11.89 -14.32
N LEU A 214 0.61 12.66 -15.18
CA LEU A 214 -0.51 12.16 -15.98
C LEU A 214 -0.07 11.22 -17.10
N ARG A 215 1.08 11.47 -17.73
CA ARG A 215 1.62 10.58 -18.78
C ARG A 215 1.84 9.16 -18.31
N GLU A 216 2.13 8.98 -17.05
CA GLU A 216 2.40 7.66 -16.47
C GLU A 216 1.15 6.95 -15.97
N LEU A 217 0.06 7.68 -15.66
CA LEU A 217 -1.18 7.10 -15.13
C LEU A 217 -2.27 6.92 -16.21
N VAL A 218 -2.45 7.92 -17.07
CA VAL A 218 -3.52 7.94 -18.10
C VAL A 218 -3.51 6.72 -19.03
N PRO A 219 -2.35 6.17 -19.45
CA PRO A 219 -2.33 4.97 -20.27
C PRO A 219 -3.05 3.76 -19.68
N THR A 220 -3.19 3.67 -18.35
CA THR A 220 -3.93 2.59 -17.69
C THR A 220 -5.42 2.58 -18.08
N PHE A 221 -5.98 3.71 -18.46
CA PHE A 221 -7.37 3.82 -18.92
C PHE A 221 -7.60 3.34 -20.37
N GLN A 222 -6.57 2.88 -21.09
CA GLN A 222 -6.76 2.13 -22.33
C GLN A 222 -7.54 0.83 -22.06
N ASP A 223 -7.39 0.23 -20.90
CA ASP A 223 -8.31 -0.80 -20.41
C ASP A 223 -9.63 -0.15 -19.93
N THR A 224 -10.70 -0.35 -20.69
CA THR A 224 -12.01 0.22 -20.39
C THR A 224 -12.65 -0.31 -19.11
N ARG A 225 -12.16 -1.42 -18.57
CA ARG A 225 -12.62 -2.00 -17.30
C ARG A 225 -12.09 -1.23 -16.09
N ILE A 226 -10.99 -0.50 -16.24
CA ILE A 226 -10.40 0.28 -15.16
C ILE A 226 -11.20 1.55 -14.94
N ALA A 227 -11.77 1.69 -13.78
CA ALA A 227 -12.59 2.82 -13.37
C ALA A 227 -11.78 3.91 -12.66
N ALA A 228 -10.74 3.53 -11.90
CA ALA A 228 -9.87 4.45 -11.19
C ALA A 228 -8.41 3.95 -11.14
N VAL A 229 -7.48 4.89 -11.09
CA VAL A 229 -6.03 4.63 -10.97
C VAL A 229 -5.45 5.56 -9.91
N GLY A 230 -4.65 5.01 -8.99
CA GLY A 230 -3.84 5.79 -8.06
C GLY A 230 -2.37 5.76 -8.44
N GLY A 231 -1.69 6.88 -8.28
CA GLY A 231 -0.25 7.03 -8.47
C GLY A 231 0.52 6.99 -7.15
N MET A 232 1.85 7.04 -7.25
CA MET A 232 2.75 7.07 -6.10
C MET A 232 2.71 8.44 -5.40
N ILE A 233 2.72 8.41 -4.07
CA ILE A 233 2.82 9.59 -3.22
C ILE A 233 4.12 9.47 -2.43
N ARG A 234 4.96 10.53 -2.49
CA ARG A 234 6.23 10.62 -1.78
C ARG A 234 6.24 11.88 -0.91
N ALA A 235 7.14 11.96 0.07
CA ALA A 235 7.31 13.18 0.84
C ALA A 235 7.96 14.28 0.00
N TYR A 236 7.44 15.51 0.09
CA TYR A 236 8.04 16.69 -0.55
C TYR A 236 9.41 17.02 0.05
N ASP A 237 9.51 17.02 1.38
CA ASP A 237 10.78 17.18 2.08
C ASP A 237 11.14 15.91 2.87
N ARG A 238 12.12 15.17 2.37
CA ARG A 238 12.64 13.94 2.99
C ARG A 238 13.78 14.19 3.97
N ASN A 239 14.26 15.44 4.10
CA ASN A 239 15.39 15.76 4.96
C ASN A 239 14.97 15.96 6.41
N THR A 240 13.68 16.21 6.66
CA THR A 240 13.14 16.28 8.01
C THR A 240 12.91 14.88 8.60
N LEU A 241 12.94 14.76 9.92
CA LEU A 241 12.69 13.48 10.62
C LEU A 241 11.33 12.90 10.22
N LEU A 242 10.28 13.70 10.31
CA LEU A 242 8.92 13.26 10.01
C LEU A 242 8.72 13.03 8.51
N GLY A 243 9.28 13.88 7.65
CA GLY A 243 9.20 13.70 6.20
C GLY A 243 9.85 12.40 5.74
N SER A 244 11.02 12.04 6.28
CA SER A 244 11.69 10.76 6.01
C SER A 244 10.87 9.55 6.50
N TYR A 245 10.19 9.67 7.65
CA TYR A 245 9.29 8.63 8.16
C TYR A 245 8.03 8.51 7.30
N GLU A 246 7.35 9.63 7.02
CA GLU A 246 6.11 9.69 6.25
C GLU A 246 6.29 9.21 4.80
N ASP A 247 7.47 9.41 4.22
CA ASP A 247 7.78 8.98 2.85
C ASP A 247 7.53 7.48 2.62
N VAL A 248 7.67 6.66 3.66
CA VAL A 248 7.54 5.19 3.57
C VAL A 248 6.52 4.58 4.55
N CYS A 249 6.05 5.35 5.54
CA CYS A 249 5.12 4.87 6.59
C CYS A 249 3.78 5.60 6.60
N SER A 250 3.59 6.59 5.72
CA SER A 250 2.31 7.28 5.59
C SER A 250 1.18 6.34 5.18
N SER A 251 -0.05 6.64 5.62
CA SER A 251 -1.27 6.01 5.10
C SER A 251 -1.48 6.27 3.60
N LEU A 252 -0.76 7.24 3.04
CA LEU A 252 -0.79 7.56 1.60
C LEU A 252 0.22 6.74 0.79
N TYR A 253 1.19 6.06 1.44
CA TYR A 253 2.19 5.24 0.77
C TYR A 253 1.64 3.83 0.48
N MET A 254 1.43 3.52 -0.80
CA MET A 254 0.82 2.27 -1.26
C MET A 254 1.85 1.23 -1.74
N GLY A 255 3.16 1.50 -1.59
CA GLY A 255 4.25 0.58 -1.93
C GLY A 255 4.83 0.78 -3.32
N GLU A 256 5.78 -0.10 -3.69
CA GLU A 256 6.62 0.03 -4.89
C GLU A 256 6.17 -0.90 -6.04
N ARG A 257 4.97 -1.52 -5.94
CA ARG A 257 4.51 -2.50 -6.94
C ARG A 257 3.14 -2.12 -7.49
N THR A 258 2.95 -2.33 -8.78
CA THR A 258 1.62 -2.26 -9.39
C THR A 258 0.72 -3.32 -8.76
N GLN A 259 -0.47 -2.93 -8.33
CA GLN A 259 -1.42 -3.79 -7.64
C GLN A 259 -2.84 -3.47 -8.07
N GLN A 260 -3.66 -4.51 -8.19
CA GLN A 260 -5.10 -4.34 -8.24
C GLN A 260 -5.63 -4.05 -6.83
N VAL A 261 -6.44 -3.02 -6.70
CA VAL A 261 -7.13 -2.69 -5.46
C VAL A 261 -8.34 -3.62 -5.29
N SER A 262 -8.52 -4.20 -4.13
CA SER A 262 -9.67 -5.07 -3.85
C SER A 262 -9.99 -5.15 -2.37
N LEU A 263 -11.26 -5.31 -2.01
CA LEU A 263 -11.72 -5.37 -0.61
C LEU A 263 -11.09 -6.51 0.20
N LYS A 264 -10.61 -7.56 -0.47
CA LYS A 264 -9.96 -8.73 0.16
C LYS A 264 -8.45 -8.77 -0.09
N GLY A 265 -7.91 -7.76 -0.76
CA GLY A 265 -6.49 -7.66 -1.09
C GLY A 265 -5.67 -6.93 -0.02
N PRO A 266 -4.36 -6.82 -0.26
CA PRO A 266 -3.49 -6.03 0.62
C PRO A 266 -3.73 -4.53 0.49
N LEU A 267 -4.29 -4.07 -0.62
CA LEU A 267 -4.64 -2.69 -0.90
C LEU A 267 -6.14 -2.60 -1.14
N THR A 268 -6.83 -1.82 -0.30
CA THR A 268 -8.30 -1.74 -0.29
C THR A 268 -8.84 -0.38 -0.73
N TYR A 269 -7.99 0.62 -0.90
CA TYR A 269 -8.36 1.96 -1.34
C TYR A 269 -7.19 2.65 -2.05
N LEU A 270 -7.48 3.77 -2.70
CA LEU A 270 -6.52 4.71 -3.27
C LEU A 270 -6.69 6.07 -2.59
N PRO A 271 -5.60 6.72 -2.14
CA PRO A 271 -5.67 8.07 -1.61
C PRO A 271 -6.14 9.07 -2.68
N SER A 272 -7.11 9.88 -2.35
CA SER A 272 -7.62 10.92 -3.26
C SER A 272 -6.60 12.00 -3.61
N ALA A 273 -5.53 12.14 -2.81
CA ALA A 273 -4.42 13.04 -3.11
C ALA A 273 -3.70 12.73 -4.43
N ASN A 274 -3.82 11.49 -4.96
CA ASN A 274 -3.27 11.08 -6.26
C ASN A 274 -4.18 10.01 -6.90
N MET A 275 -5.37 10.40 -7.29
CA MET A 275 -6.36 9.47 -7.86
C MET A 275 -7.01 10.04 -9.12
N LEU A 276 -6.98 9.27 -10.19
CA LEU A 276 -7.72 9.53 -11.43
C LEU A 276 -8.93 8.62 -11.49
N VAL A 277 -10.08 9.15 -11.92
CA VAL A 277 -11.36 8.40 -12.00
C VAL A 277 -12.06 8.71 -13.31
N ARG A 278 -12.73 7.73 -13.91
CA ARG A 278 -13.67 8.00 -15.00
C ARG A 278 -14.85 8.79 -14.46
N ARG A 279 -15.14 9.96 -15.04
CA ARG A 279 -16.23 10.83 -14.61
C ARG A 279 -17.58 10.09 -14.55
N MET A 280 -17.90 9.29 -15.54
CA MET A 280 -19.13 8.48 -15.56
C MET A 280 -19.27 7.51 -14.35
N VAL A 281 -18.15 7.03 -13.81
CA VAL A 281 -18.16 6.17 -12.61
C VAL A 281 -18.38 7.01 -11.35
N TRP A 282 -17.73 8.17 -11.26
CA TRP A 282 -17.96 9.14 -10.20
C TRP A 282 -19.44 9.58 -10.13
N GLU A 283 -20.03 9.92 -11.28
CA GLU A 283 -21.46 10.28 -11.40
C GLU A 283 -22.37 9.13 -10.92
N LYS A 284 -22.13 7.92 -11.39
CA LYS A 284 -22.90 6.74 -11.00
C LYS A 284 -22.87 6.45 -9.49
N LEU A 285 -21.75 6.77 -8.84
CA LEU A 285 -21.56 6.58 -7.40
C LEU A 285 -21.99 7.79 -6.56
N ALA A 286 -22.49 8.87 -7.18
CA ALA A 286 -22.83 10.14 -6.54
C ALA A 286 -21.66 10.75 -5.76
N GLY A 287 -20.43 10.60 -6.26
CA GLY A 287 -19.24 11.23 -5.71
C GLY A 287 -18.80 10.76 -4.33
N PHE A 288 -18.04 11.62 -3.64
CA PHE A 288 -17.56 11.38 -2.27
C PHE A 288 -18.66 11.63 -1.25
N ALA A 289 -18.67 10.83 -0.20
CA ALA A 289 -19.57 11.05 0.94
C ALA A 289 -19.15 12.30 1.76
N ALA A 290 -20.12 12.94 2.40
CA ALA A 290 -19.88 14.06 3.31
C ALA A 290 -19.30 13.57 4.64
N MET A 291 -18.05 13.11 4.62
CA MET A 291 -17.27 12.64 5.76
C MET A 291 -16.13 13.61 6.07
N THR A 292 -15.79 13.74 7.34
CA THR A 292 -14.66 14.59 7.77
C THR A 292 -13.31 13.94 7.41
N GLN A 293 -13.24 12.62 7.45
CA GLN A 293 -12.07 11.78 7.12
C GLN A 293 -12.55 10.45 6.56
N GLY A 294 -11.77 9.85 5.64
CA GLY A 294 -12.04 8.54 5.07
C GLY A 294 -13.07 8.54 3.92
N GLU A 295 -13.39 9.71 3.36
CA GLU A 295 -14.27 9.87 2.21
C GLU A 295 -13.71 9.18 0.96
N ASP A 296 -12.40 9.10 0.81
CA ASP A 296 -11.71 8.39 -0.26
C ASP A 296 -11.79 6.87 -0.09
N VAL A 297 -11.66 6.39 1.15
CA VAL A 297 -11.85 4.97 1.48
C VAL A 297 -13.29 4.55 1.20
N ASP A 298 -14.28 5.32 1.65
CA ASP A 298 -15.70 5.10 1.38
C ASP A 298 -15.98 5.05 -0.14
N PHE A 299 -15.48 6.02 -0.89
CA PHE A 299 -15.64 6.07 -2.34
C PHE A 299 -15.03 4.84 -3.01
N CYS A 300 -13.81 4.46 -2.65
CA CYS A 300 -13.15 3.27 -3.18
C CYS A 300 -13.92 1.98 -2.86
N TRP A 301 -14.44 1.83 -1.64
CA TRP A 301 -15.20 0.64 -1.27
C TRP A 301 -16.54 0.55 -2.00
N ARG A 302 -17.24 1.68 -2.20
CA ARG A 302 -18.46 1.72 -3.05
C ARG A 302 -18.12 1.35 -4.50
N LEU A 303 -17.01 1.86 -5.03
CA LEU A 303 -16.56 1.56 -6.39
C LEU A 303 -16.25 0.06 -6.55
N LEU A 304 -15.49 -0.54 -5.65
CA LEU A 304 -15.18 -1.97 -5.66
C LEU A 304 -16.45 -2.84 -5.50
N THR A 305 -17.38 -2.44 -4.63
CA THR A 305 -18.64 -3.14 -4.42
C THR A 305 -19.54 -3.08 -5.65
N SER A 306 -19.44 -2.03 -6.48
CA SER A 306 -20.16 -1.93 -7.75
C SER A 306 -19.61 -2.86 -8.84
N GLY A 307 -18.52 -3.59 -8.58
CA GLY A 307 -17.85 -4.48 -9.53
C GLY A 307 -16.86 -3.80 -10.46
N ALA A 308 -16.59 -2.51 -10.28
CA ALA A 308 -15.59 -1.79 -11.07
C ALA A 308 -14.16 -2.10 -10.59
N SER A 309 -13.19 -2.00 -11.49
CA SER A 309 -11.78 -2.28 -11.22
C SER A 309 -11.00 -1.01 -10.94
N MET A 310 -10.09 -1.09 -9.97
CA MET A 310 -9.13 -0.04 -9.65
C MET A 310 -7.71 -0.59 -9.60
N ASN A 311 -6.75 0.19 -10.09
CA ASN A 311 -5.35 -0.16 -10.06
C ASN A 311 -4.52 0.91 -9.33
N TYR A 312 -3.54 0.45 -8.58
CA TYR A 312 -2.44 1.27 -8.11
C TYR A 312 -1.22 1.07 -9.02
N VAL A 313 -0.62 2.17 -9.45
CA VAL A 313 0.58 2.18 -10.30
C VAL A 313 1.67 2.97 -9.57
N PRO A 314 2.83 2.38 -9.19
CA PRO A 314 3.90 3.07 -8.47
C PRO A 314 4.70 4.00 -9.40
N ARG A 315 3.99 4.82 -10.14
CA ARG A 315 4.44 5.85 -11.08
C ARG A 315 3.48 7.03 -10.97
N GLY A 316 3.64 8.03 -11.82
CA GLY A 316 2.81 9.22 -11.74
C GLY A 316 2.96 9.85 -10.36
N VAL A 317 4.22 10.19 -10.04
CA VAL A 317 4.59 10.61 -8.69
C VAL A 317 4.07 11.99 -8.39
N ILE A 318 3.49 12.15 -7.21
CA ILE A 318 3.30 13.44 -6.57
C ILE A 318 4.09 13.50 -5.26
N TYR A 319 4.45 14.71 -4.84
CA TYR A 319 5.17 14.97 -3.61
C TYR A 319 4.24 15.72 -2.65
N HIS A 320 3.87 15.07 -1.54
CA HIS A 320 2.97 15.61 -0.53
C HIS A 320 3.75 16.33 0.58
N ASP A 321 3.31 17.53 0.96
CA ASP A 321 3.92 18.31 2.03
C ASP A 321 3.37 17.87 3.40
N TYR A 322 4.10 16.93 4.03
CA TYR A 322 3.70 16.35 5.32
C TYR A 322 3.94 17.32 6.48
N ARG A 323 3.24 17.08 7.58
CA ARG A 323 3.38 17.88 8.81
C ARG A 323 4.79 17.80 9.38
N THR A 324 5.38 18.95 9.69
CA THR A 324 6.76 19.05 10.19
C THR A 324 6.87 19.00 11.70
N THR A 325 5.77 19.26 12.45
CA THR A 325 5.75 19.21 13.91
C THR A 325 5.16 17.91 14.42
N LEU A 326 5.75 17.37 15.51
CA LEU A 326 5.30 16.13 16.13
C LEU A 326 3.82 16.17 16.54
N GLY A 327 3.39 17.30 17.14
CA GLY A 327 1.99 17.46 17.55
C GLY A 327 1.02 17.36 16.37
N ALA A 328 1.29 18.07 15.26
CA ALA A 328 0.45 18.01 14.06
C ALA A 328 0.46 16.62 13.42
N PHE A 329 1.62 15.93 13.40
CA PHE A 329 1.75 14.55 12.94
C PHE A 329 0.86 13.61 13.76
N LEU A 330 0.93 13.64 15.08
CA LEU A 330 0.12 12.78 15.96
C LEU A 330 -1.38 13.07 15.82
N CYS A 331 -1.75 14.35 15.74
CA CYS A 331 -3.15 14.75 15.55
C CYS A 331 -3.73 14.23 14.23
N ILE A 332 -2.99 14.32 13.12
CA ILE A 332 -3.48 13.83 11.82
C ILE A 332 -3.58 12.30 11.80
N ARG A 333 -2.64 11.60 12.45
CA ARG A 333 -2.71 10.12 12.61
C ARG A 333 -3.94 9.69 13.38
N ALA A 334 -4.20 10.34 14.51
CA ALA A 334 -5.40 10.08 15.30
C ALA A 334 -6.70 10.43 14.53
N ALA A 335 -6.70 11.53 13.77
CA ALA A 335 -7.83 11.91 12.94
C ALA A 335 -8.15 10.85 11.86
N TYR A 336 -7.13 10.36 11.10
CA TYR A 336 -7.31 9.29 10.12
C TYR A 336 -7.83 8.00 10.77
N ALA A 337 -7.25 7.60 11.90
CA ALA A 337 -7.68 6.42 12.63
C ALA A 337 -9.12 6.51 13.15
N SER A 338 -9.58 7.71 13.52
CA SER A 338 -10.94 7.92 14.03
C SER A 338 -12.03 7.64 12.97
N ALA A 339 -11.68 7.71 11.68
CA ALA A 339 -12.58 7.40 10.58
C ALA A 339 -12.98 5.92 10.50
N GLU A 340 -12.19 4.98 11.06
CA GLU A 340 -12.52 3.54 10.99
C GLU A 340 -13.92 3.22 11.54
N ALA A 341 -14.31 3.86 12.63
CA ALA A 341 -15.62 3.63 13.23
C ALA A 341 -16.78 4.12 12.33
N ALA A 342 -16.60 5.27 11.67
CA ALA A 342 -17.57 5.79 10.72
C ALA A 342 -17.64 4.90 9.47
N LEU A 343 -16.49 4.48 8.94
CA LEU A 343 -16.40 3.58 7.78
C LEU A 343 -17.08 2.24 8.03
N ILE A 344 -16.84 1.60 9.18
CA ILE A 344 -17.48 0.32 9.53
C ILE A 344 -18.99 0.50 9.72
N LYS A 345 -19.45 1.64 10.18
CA LYS A 345 -20.88 1.95 10.30
C LYS A 345 -21.55 2.04 8.92
N HIS A 346 -20.87 2.62 7.93
CA HIS A 346 -21.34 2.72 6.55
C HIS A 346 -21.16 1.40 5.78
N HIS A 347 -20.10 0.64 6.08
CA HIS A 347 -19.74 -0.61 5.41
C HIS A 347 -19.59 -1.76 6.43
N PRO A 348 -20.69 -2.27 7.00
CA PRO A 348 -20.62 -3.25 8.10
C PRO A 348 -20.03 -4.61 7.69
N THR A 349 -19.96 -4.90 6.39
CA THR A 349 -19.35 -6.12 5.83
C THR A 349 -17.82 -6.02 5.72
N GLU A 350 -17.27 -4.80 5.66
CA GLU A 350 -15.84 -4.55 5.42
C GLU A 350 -15.08 -4.43 6.74
N ARG A 351 -15.30 -5.43 7.62
CA ARG A 351 -14.62 -5.50 8.91
C ARG A 351 -13.24 -6.11 8.76
N ARG A 352 -12.33 -5.63 9.60
CA ARG A 352 -10.99 -6.18 9.71
C ARG A 352 -11.02 -7.66 10.11
N ILE A 353 -10.24 -8.47 9.41
CA ILE A 353 -10.12 -9.90 9.63
C ILE A 353 -8.74 -10.18 10.25
N LEU A 354 -8.72 -10.83 11.40
CA LEU A 354 -7.52 -11.41 11.99
C LEU A 354 -7.49 -12.90 11.65
N LEU A 355 -6.51 -13.29 10.82
CA LEU A 355 -6.29 -14.70 10.52
C LEU A 355 -5.53 -15.35 11.67
N LEU A 356 -6.12 -16.40 12.24
CA LEU A 356 -5.49 -17.25 13.27
C LEU A 356 -5.46 -18.70 12.79
N PRO A 357 -4.64 -19.05 11.78
CA PRO A 357 -4.50 -20.44 11.36
C PRO A 357 -3.92 -21.24 12.53
N PRO A 358 -4.50 -22.39 12.93
CA PRO A 358 -4.17 -23.05 14.20
C PRO A 358 -2.68 -23.38 14.35
N GLU A 359 -2.03 -23.83 13.30
CA GLU A 359 -0.61 -24.20 13.33
C GLU A 359 0.30 -22.98 13.61
N GLN A 360 0.07 -21.86 12.93
CA GLN A 360 0.83 -20.63 13.11
C GLN A 360 0.48 -19.95 14.44
N ALA A 361 -0.77 -19.98 14.85
CA ALA A 361 -1.20 -19.45 16.14
C ALA A 361 -0.57 -20.23 17.30
N PHE A 362 -0.51 -21.56 17.22
CA PHE A 362 0.14 -22.39 18.20
C PHE A 362 1.66 -22.16 18.22
N PHE A 363 2.29 -22.02 17.06
CA PHE A 363 3.70 -21.64 16.95
C PHE A 363 3.98 -20.30 17.64
N ALA A 364 3.17 -19.27 17.36
CA ALA A 364 3.30 -17.96 17.98
C ALA A 364 3.13 -18.02 19.50
N ALA A 365 2.11 -18.74 19.98
CA ALA A 365 1.87 -18.95 21.40
C ALA A 365 3.05 -19.68 22.07
N SER A 366 3.66 -20.65 21.37
CA SER A 366 4.82 -21.38 21.85
C SER A 366 6.07 -20.49 21.95
N ILE A 367 6.32 -19.60 20.97
CA ILE A 367 7.41 -18.62 21.05
C ILE A 367 7.19 -17.66 22.22
N ILE A 368 5.98 -17.11 22.35
CA ILE A 368 5.62 -16.21 23.45
C ILE A 368 5.77 -16.90 24.80
N GLY A 369 5.28 -18.16 24.93
CA GLY A 369 5.40 -18.96 26.14
C GLY A 369 6.85 -19.28 26.49
N GLY A 370 7.70 -19.55 25.51
CA GLY A 370 9.14 -19.77 25.71
C GLY A 370 9.85 -18.52 26.22
N VAL A 371 9.59 -17.38 25.61
CA VAL A 371 10.15 -16.10 26.08
C VAL A 371 9.66 -15.78 27.49
N TRP A 372 8.36 -15.95 27.75
CA TRP A 372 7.81 -15.81 29.11
C TRP A 372 8.49 -16.71 30.11
N GLY A 373 8.68 -18.00 29.79
CA GLY A 373 9.36 -18.97 30.64
C GLY A 373 10.79 -18.54 30.97
N ILE A 374 11.56 -18.12 29.95
CA ILE A 374 12.94 -17.63 30.10
C ILE A 374 13.00 -16.40 31.01
N THR A 375 12.12 -15.42 30.81
CA THR A 375 12.11 -14.20 31.63
C THR A 375 11.74 -14.46 33.09
N ARG A 376 10.83 -15.40 33.35
CA ARG A 376 10.51 -15.83 34.69
C ARG A 376 11.68 -16.57 35.38
N LEU A 377 12.41 -17.35 34.61
CA LEU A 377 13.57 -18.10 35.13
C LEU A 377 14.73 -17.18 35.48
N THR A 378 15.07 -16.22 34.62
CA THR A 378 16.14 -15.25 34.93
C THR A 378 15.83 -14.44 36.19
N TRP A 379 14.54 -14.19 36.48
CA TRP A 379 14.14 -13.51 37.72
C TRP A 379 14.14 -14.41 38.95
N GLN A 380 13.72 -15.69 38.86
CA GLN A 380 13.65 -16.63 40.00
C GLN A 380 14.97 -17.37 40.26
N SER A 381 15.76 -17.67 39.20
CA SER A 381 17.02 -18.44 39.36
C SER A 381 18.15 -17.62 39.98
N ILE A 382 18.03 -16.29 40.01
CA ILE A 382 18.92 -15.44 40.82
C ILE A 382 18.76 -15.75 42.33
N TRP A 383 17.62 -16.32 42.72
CA TRP A 383 17.23 -16.48 44.14
C TRP A 383 17.04 -17.94 44.61
N SER A 384 17.07 -18.95 43.73
CA SER A 384 16.83 -20.35 44.13
C SER A 384 17.68 -21.37 43.36
N GLY A 385 18.32 -22.31 44.08
CA GLY A 385 19.26 -23.30 43.54
C GLY A 385 18.69 -24.40 42.60
N PHE A 386 17.45 -24.30 42.09
CA PHE A 386 16.82 -25.29 41.20
C PHE A 386 16.91 -24.90 39.71
N GLN A 387 18.13 -24.87 39.15
CA GLN A 387 18.36 -24.33 37.81
C GLN A 387 17.96 -25.29 36.67
N GLY A 388 18.18 -26.59 36.78
CA GLY A 388 18.05 -27.53 35.66
C GLY A 388 16.60 -27.78 35.18
N MET A 389 15.67 -28.02 36.11
CA MET A 389 14.26 -28.32 35.79
C MET A 389 13.55 -27.07 35.27
N ALA A 390 13.90 -25.93 35.78
CA ALA A 390 13.35 -24.64 35.37
C ALA A 390 13.78 -24.26 33.95
N ILE A 391 15.03 -24.50 33.55
CA ILE A 391 15.52 -24.32 32.18
C ILE A 391 14.79 -25.27 31.23
N ALA A 392 14.59 -26.54 31.60
CA ALA A 392 13.86 -27.49 30.77
C ALA A 392 12.40 -27.04 30.50
N ILE A 393 11.69 -26.54 31.53
CA ILE A 393 10.33 -26.04 31.42
C ILE A 393 10.27 -24.81 30.51
N ALA A 394 11.26 -23.92 30.56
CA ALA A 394 11.31 -22.74 29.69
C ALA A 394 11.65 -23.07 28.25
N LEU A 395 12.44 -24.10 27.99
CA LEU A 395 12.81 -24.52 26.63
C LEU A 395 11.72 -25.37 25.96
N LEU A 396 10.82 -26.00 26.74
CA LEU A 396 9.75 -26.84 26.19
C LEU A 396 8.86 -26.10 25.14
N PRO A 397 8.39 -24.87 25.37
CA PRO A 397 7.62 -24.16 24.35
C PRO A 397 8.44 -23.87 23.08
N LEU A 398 9.74 -23.60 23.19
CA LEU A 398 10.60 -23.39 22.01
C LEU A 398 10.79 -24.69 21.23
N LEU A 399 10.92 -25.82 21.93
CA LEU A 399 10.94 -27.14 21.29
C LEU A 399 9.61 -27.42 20.56
N LEU A 400 8.47 -27.09 21.19
CA LEU A 400 7.16 -27.21 20.55
C LEU A 400 7.05 -26.31 19.30
N ALA A 401 7.57 -25.09 19.32
CA ALA A 401 7.61 -24.22 18.13
C ALA A 401 8.43 -24.86 17.00
N LEU A 402 9.59 -25.43 17.31
CA LEU A 402 10.41 -26.14 16.33
C LEU A 402 9.66 -27.35 15.74
N LEU A 403 9.01 -28.16 16.60
CA LEU A 403 8.19 -29.29 16.15
C LEU A 403 7.04 -28.85 15.24
N MET A 404 6.38 -27.73 15.55
CA MET A 404 5.35 -27.16 14.69
C MET A 404 5.89 -26.73 13.33
N LEU A 405 7.06 -26.12 13.28
CA LEU A 405 7.73 -25.75 12.03
C LEU A 405 8.07 -26.98 11.19
N LEU A 406 8.60 -28.02 11.80
CA LEU A 406 8.91 -29.30 11.13
C LEU A 406 7.63 -29.98 10.64
N PHE A 407 6.59 -30.02 11.47
CA PHE A 407 5.28 -30.57 11.09
C PHE A 407 4.66 -29.81 9.92
N GLY A 408 4.66 -28.47 9.95
CA GLY A 408 4.20 -27.66 8.85
C GLY A 408 5.00 -27.88 7.55
N THR A 409 6.32 -28.09 7.68
CA THR A 409 7.18 -28.44 6.56
C THR A 409 6.82 -29.82 5.98
N PHE A 410 6.64 -30.81 6.86
CA PHE A 410 6.23 -32.18 6.46
C PHE A 410 4.87 -32.18 5.73
N LYS A 411 3.90 -31.46 6.27
CA LYS A 411 2.58 -31.30 5.65
C LYS A 411 2.64 -30.67 4.26
N ARG A 412 3.52 -29.68 4.07
CA ARG A 412 3.78 -29.10 2.74
C ARG A 412 4.45 -30.09 1.81
N ILE A 413 5.41 -30.88 2.28
CA ILE A 413 6.04 -31.96 1.50
C ILE A 413 4.98 -32.95 1.03
N GLN A 414 4.10 -33.41 1.91
CA GLN A 414 3.02 -34.33 1.55
C GLN A 414 2.12 -33.73 0.46
N LYS A 415 1.74 -32.45 0.60
CA LYS A 415 0.94 -31.75 -0.41
C LYS A 415 1.67 -31.63 -1.75
N MET A 416 2.99 -31.41 -1.73
CA MET A 416 3.81 -31.30 -2.94
C MET A 416 4.07 -32.65 -3.61
N ARG A 417 4.01 -33.78 -2.90
CA ARG A 417 4.11 -35.12 -3.49
C ARG A 417 3.01 -35.45 -4.51
N ASN A 418 1.88 -34.73 -4.46
CA ASN A 418 0.80 -34.88 -5.43
C ASN A 418 1.11 -34.21 -6.77
N PHE A 419 2.22 -33.46 -6.86
CA PHE A 419 2.69 -32.87 -8.10
C PHE A 419 3.89 -33.64 -8.61
N PRO A 420 4.04 -33.83 -9.94
CA PRO A 420 5.14 -34.56 -10.54
C PRO A 420 6.44 -33.74 -10.57
N ILE A 421 6.76 -33.06 -9.47
CA ILE A 421 7.95 -32.20 -9.35
C ILE A 421 8.65 -32.50 -8.03
N ALA A 422 9.94 -32.81 -8.09
CA ALA A 422 10.79 -32.90 -6.93
C ALA A 422 11.21 -31.48 -6.51
N ILE A 423 10.67 -30.99 -5.39
CA ILE A 423 11.11 -29.71 -4.78
C ILE A 423 12.02 -30.07 -3.59
N GLU A 424 13.21 -29.50 -3.57
CA GLU A 424 14.19 -29.75 -2.53
C GLU A 424 13.69 -29.34 -1.15
N PHE A 425 14.02 -30.15 -0.14
CA PHE A 425 13.64 -29.89 1.27
C PHE A 425 14.00 -28.49 1.75
N PRO A 426 15.21 -27.92 1.48
CA PRO A 426 15.58 -26.58 1.94
C PRO A 426 14.63 -25.50 1.41
N ILE A 427 14.12 -25.63 0.17
CA ILE A 427 13.19 -24.67 -0.44
C ILE A 427 11.85 -24.71 0.31
N ILE A 428 11.33 -25.91 0.58
CA ILE A 428 10.06 -26.10 1.30
C ILE A 428 10.17 -25.61 2.74
N PHE A 429 11.28 -25.96 3.41
CA PHE A 429 11.55 -25.52 4.80
C PHE A 429 11.63 -23.99 4.89
N LYS A 430 12.43 -23.36 4.03
CA LYS A 430 12.57 -21.90 3.95
C LYS A 430 11.25 -21.19 3.66
N ALA A 431 10.42 -21.76 2.77
CA ALA A 431 9.09 -21.24 2.48
C ALA A 431 8.13 -21.37 3.66
N THR A 432 8.22 -22.49 4.42
CA THR A 432 7.42 -22.69 5.63
C THR A 432 7.84 -21.70 6.71
N LEU A 433 9.13 -21.59 7.00
CA LEU A 433 9.68 -20.66 7.97
C LEU A 433 9.25 -19.20 7.65
N ARG A 434 9.38 -18.79 6.39
CA ARG A 434 8.91 -17.46 5.95
C ARG A 434 7.42 -17.26 6.22
N GLY A 435 6.58 -18.27 5.96
CA GLY A 435 5.15 -18.20 6.24
C GLY A 435 4.84 -18.01 7.74
N TYR A 436 5.58 -18.68 8.60
CA TYR A 436 5.44 -18.52 10.06
C TYR A 436 5.95 -17.16 10.54
N MET A 437 7.09 -16.69 9.99
CA MET A 437 7.61 -15.35 10.29
C MET A 437 6.68 -14.24 9.79
N ALA A 438 6.12 -14.37 8.60
CA ALA A 438 5.12 -13.43 8.09
C ALA A 438 3.87 -13.39 9.00
N TYR A 439 3.40 -14.55 9.46
CA TYR A 439 2.30 -14.60 10.43
C TYR A 439 2.66 -13.88 11.74
N MET A 440 3.85 -14.15 12.30
CA MET A 440 4.34 -13.46 13.51
C MET A 440 4.37 -11.94 13.31
N TYR A 441 4.88 -11.48 12.17
CA TYR A 441 4.89 -10.05 11.84
C TYR A 441 3.46 -9.47 11.77
N HIS A 442 2.54 -10.11 11.04
CA HIS A 442 1.16 -9.62 10.92
C HIS A 442 0.41 -9.61 12.25
N LEU A 443 0.61 -10.64 13.08
CA LEU A 443 0.04 -10.68 14.43
C LEU A 443 0.63 -9.56 15.30
N SER A 444 1.96 -9.39 15.28
CA SER A 444 2.64 -8.33 16.02
C SER A 444 2.17 -6.96 15.58
N ARG A 445 2.11 -6.71 14.26
CA ARG A 445 1.62 -5.45 13.69
C ARG A 445 0.17 -5.15 14.09
N HIS A 446 -0.68 -6.18 14.11
CA HIS A 446 -2.06 -6.04 14.57
C HIS A 446 -2.12 -5.65 16.05
N LEU A 447 -1.36 -6.33 16.90
CA LEU A 447 -1.34 -6.06 18.34
C LEU A 447 -0.74 -4.69 18.66
N THR A 448 0.36 -4.32 18.02
CA THR A 448 0.97 -3.00 18.26
C THR A 448 0.09 -1.85 17.72
N ARG A 449 -0.55 -2.01 16.57
CA ARG A 449 -1.35 -0.93 15.98
C ARG A 449 -2.63 -0.60 16.75
N TYR A 450 -3.22 -1.58 17.45
CA TYR A 450 -4.55 -1.43 18.04
C TYR A 450 -4.60 -1.59 19.57
N TYR A 451 -3.52 -2.10 20.19
CA TYR A 451 -3.53 -2.46 21.60
C TYR A 451 -2.24 -2.09 22.35
N THR A 452 -1.37 -1.24 21.80
CA THR A 452 -0.11 -0.82 22.45
C THR A 452 -0.37 -0.10 23.76
N LEU A 453 -1.29 0.88 23.78
CA LEU A 453 -1.65 1.62 25.02
C LEU A 453 -2.29 0.69 26.06
N LEU A 454 -3.17 -0.20 25.61
CA LEU A 454 -3.78 -1.19 26.49
C LEU A 454 -2.72 -2.14 27.08
N LEU A 455 -1.80 -2.65 26.26
CA LEU A 455 -0.71 -3.54 26.72
C LEU A 455 0.25 -2.80 27.65
N LEU A 456 0.52 -1.52 27.43
CA LEU A 456 1.29 -0.68 28.35
C LEU A 456 0.60 -0.57 29.72
N ILE A 457 -0.71 -0.31 29.76
CA ILE A 457 -1.47 -0.26 31.01
C ILE A 457 -1.42 -1.61 31.72
N VAL A 458 -1.67 -2.71 31.01
CA VAL A 458 -1.63 -4.06 31.58
C VAL A 458 -0.23 -4.42 32.09
N SER A 459 0.83 -3.92 31.47
CA SER A 459 2.21 -4.17 31.89
C SER A 459 2.56 -3.62 33.26
N PHE A 460 1.85 -2.59 33.74
CA PHE A 460 1.97 -2.07 35.10
C PHE A 460 1.58 -3.11 36.16
N PHE A 461 0.57 -3.92 35.86
CA PHE A 461 0.08 -4.97 36.76
C PHE A 461 0.76 -6.32 36.50
N LEU A 462 1.20 -6.54 35.26
CA LEU A 462 1.82 -7.77 34.79
C LEU A 462 3.14 -7.46 34.04
N PRO A 463 4.28 -7.26 34.77
CA PRO A 463 5.55 -6.87 34.15
C PRO A 463 6.02 -7.70 32.94
N PRO A 464 5.75 -9.03 32.85
CA PRO A 464 6.10 -9.80 31.66
C PRO A 464 5.38 -9.35 30.37
N VAL A 465 4.24 -8.67 30.48
CA VAL A 465 3.54 -8.08 29.32
C VAL A 465 4.38 -6.96 28.71
N PHE A 466 5.17 -6.25 29.49
CA PHE A 466 6.09 -5.25 28.98
C PHE A 466 7.16 -5.86 28.07
N ILE A 467 7.73 -6.98 28.48
CA ILE A 467 8.73 -7.69 27.66
C ILE A 467 8.08 -8.22 26.38
N LEU A 468 6.87 -8.77 26.49
CA LEU A 468 6.11 -9.17 25.30
C LEU A 468 5.90 -7.99 24.34
N LEU A 469 5.48 -6.84 24.84
CA LEU A 469 5.28 -5.64 24.04
C LEU A 469 6.58 -5.21 23.35
N LEU A 470 7.71 -5.20 24.06
CA LEU A 470 9.02 -4.88 23.47
C LEU A 470 9.38 -5.84 22.32
N ILE A 471 9.08 -7.12 22.46
CA ILE A 471 9.33 -8.12 21.41
C ILE A 471 8.42 -7.88 20.21
N LEU A 472 7.12 -7.66 20.44
CA LEU A 472 6.17 -7.37 19.37
C LEU A 472 6.57 -6.10 18.58
N CYS A 473 6.91 -5.02 19.28
CA CYS A 473 7.41 -3.79 18.67
C CYS A 473 8.75 -4.03 17.94
N GLY A 474 9.68 -4.78 18.53
CA GLY A 474 10.96 -5.12 17.92
C GLY A 474 10.81 -5.91 16.61
N ILE A 475 9.88 -6.86 16.55
CA ILE A 475 9.56 -7.61 15.32
C ILE A 475 9.04 -6.64 14.24
N VAL A 476 8.08 -5.79 14.59
CA VAL A 476 7.48 -4.85 13.63
C VAL A 476 8.51 -3.84 13.13
N ILE A 477 9.21 -3.17 14.04
CA ILE A 477 10.22 -2.16 13.72
C ILE A 477 11.34 -2.77 12.88
N GLY A 478 11.87 -3.92 13.29
CA GLY A 478 12.97 -4.58 12.58
C GLY A 478 12.59 -5.01 11.15
N VAL A 479 11.42 -5.64 10.99
CA VAL A 479 10.95 -6.06 9.67
C VAL A 479 10.63 -4.87 8.77
N ASP A 480 9.92 -3.86 9.29
CA ASP A 480 9.55 -2.69 8.51
C ASP A 480 10.78 -1.86 8.14
N TYR A 481 11.73 -1.66 9.04
CA TYR A 481 12.97 -0.94 8.77
C TYR A 481 13.78 -1.56 7.62
N VAL A 482 13.94 -2.89 7.64
CA VAL A 482 14.65 -3.63 6.57
C VAL A 482 13.88 -3.59 5.25
N ARG A 483 12.55 -3.65 5.30
CA ARG A 483 11.69 -3.68 4.12
C ARG A 483 11.52 -2.32 3.46
N LEU A 484 11.27 -1.29 4.26
CA LEU A 484 10.93 0.07 3.80
C LEU A 484 12.17 0.92 3.55
N ARG A 485 13.30 0.58 4.19
CA ARG A 485 14.59 1.29 4.06
C ARG A 485 14.44 2.82 4.22
N PRO A 486 13.88 3.30 5.34
CA PRO A 486 13.70 4.73 5.56
C PRO A 486 15.05 5.46 5.58
N LEU A 487 15.08 6.72 5.16
CA LEU A 487 16.29 7.57 5.15
C LEU A 487 16.62 8.11 6.55
N MET A 488 16.62 7.25 7.58
CA MET A 488 16.91 7.59 8.97
C MET A 488 17.49 6.39 9.72
N ASP A 489 18.11 6.62 10.87
CA ASP A 489 18.58 5.54 11.74
C ASP A 489 17.42 4.79 12.43
N ILE A 490 17.71 3.55 12.84
CA ILE A 490 16.70 2.66 13.43
C ILE A 490 16.11 3.20 14.74
N GLY A 491 16.88 3.96 15.53
CA GLY A 491 16.40 4.52 16.81
C GLY A 491 15.33 5.58 16.58
N ARG A 492 15.57 6.51 15.66
CA ARG A 492 14.60 7.55 15.26
C ARG A 492 13.38 6.92 14.59
N TYR A 493 13.59 5.92 13.74
CA TYR A 493 12.50 5.17 13.13
C TYR A 493 11.61 4.49 14.17
N ALA A 494 12.21 3.81 15.15
CA ALA A 494 11.50 3.14 16.22
C ALA A 494 10.64 4.12 17.04
N LEU A 495 11.21 5.28 17.39
CA LEU A 495 10.48 6.32 18.11
C LEU A 495 9.25 6.81 17.32
N CYS A 496 9.43 7.15 16.04
CA CYS A 496 8.32 7.58 15.18
C CYS A 496 7.25 6.49 15.03
N SER A 497 7.67 5.23 14.84
CA SER A 497 6.74 4.10 14.70
C SER A 497 5.91 3.84 15.96
N LEU A 498 6.52 3.91 17.14
CA LEU A 498 5.81 3.76 18.42
C LEU A 498 4.82 4.89 18.66
N LEU A 499 5.22 6.13 18.39
CA LEU A 499 4.34 7.30 18.53
C LEU A 499 3.19 7.26 17.52
N ASP A 500 3.45 6.82 16.27
CA ASP A 500 2.42 6.60 15.26
C ASP A 500 1.38 5.56 15.73
N ASP A 501 1.82 4.41 16.23
CA ASP A 501 0.93 3.35 16.71
C ASP A 501 0.09 3.81 17.91
N CYS A 502 0.68 4.54 18.86
CA CYS A 502 -0.05 5.11 19.99
C CYS A 502 -1.11 6.14 19.54
N ALA A 503 -0.74 7.04 18.62
CA ALA A 503 -1.67 8.04 18.10
C ALA A 503 -2.81 7.39 17.31
N TYR A 504 -2.51 6.35 16.54
CA TYR A 504 -3.49 5.60 15.79
C TYR A 504 -4.50 4.90 16.71
N GLU A 505 -4.03 4.16 17.73
CA GLU A 505 -4.89 3.49 18.71
C GLU A 505 -5.80 4.50 19.42
N ALA A 506 -5.23 5.63 19.90
CA ALA A 506 -6.00 6.69 20.53
C ALA A 506 -7.09 7.25 19.59
N GLY A 507 -6.76 7.42 18.30
CA GLY A 507 -7.71 7.84 17.27
C GLY A 507 -8.83 6.83 17.05
N VAL A 508 -8.51 5.52 16.96
CA VAL A 508 -9.53 4.46 16.83
C VAL A 508 -10.48 4.48 18.04
N VAL A 509 -9.93 4.54 19.26
CA VAL A 509 -10.73 4.59 20.49
C VAL A 509 -11.64 5.84 20.49
N TRP A 510 -11.09 7.00 20.14
CA TRP A 510 -11.86 8.23 20.00
C TRP A 510 -12.99 8.11 18.98
N GLY A 511 -12.69 7.56 17.79
CA GLY A 511 -13.68 7.29 16.76
C GLY A 511 -14.79 6.35 17.23
N CYS A 512 -14.43 5.27 17.94
CA CYS A 512 -15.39 4.34 18.54
C CYS A 512 -16.34 5.05 19.53
N MET A 513 -15.82 5.91 20.39
CA MET A 513 -16.63 6.71 21.33
C MET A 513 -17.54 7.69 20.59
N LYS A 514 -17.00 8.45 19.63
CA LYS A 514 -17.71 9.46 18.85
C LYS A 514 -18.88 8.86 18.04
N HIS A 515 -18.65 7.75 17.37
CA HIS A 515 -19.62 7.10 16.49
C HIS A 515 -20.45 6.01 17.18
N ARG A 516 -20.14 5.67 18.45
CA ARG A 516 -20.74 4.58 19.24
C ARG A 516 -20.65 3.23 18.51
N GLU A 517 -19.50 2.98 17.86
CA GLU A 517 -19.24 1.74 17.10
C GLU A 517 -17.88 1.15 17.51
N TRP A 518 -17.90 0.01 18.21
CA TRP A 518 -16.71 -0.61 18.81
C TRP A 518 -16.10 -1.74 17.96
N LYS A 519 -16.74 -2.09 16.84
CA LYS A 519 -16.23 -3.14 15.93
C LYS A 519 -14.82 -2.90 15.38
N PRO A 520 -14.29 -1.64 15.24
CA PRO A 520 -12.89 -1.45 14.88
C PRO A 520 -11.91 -2.12 15.82
N LEU A 521 -12.20 -2.16 17.12
CA LEU A 521 -11.35 -2.82 18.13
C LEU A 521 -11.56 -4.33 18.22
N VAL A 522 -12.60 -4.89 17.60
CA VAL A 522 -12.91 -6.32 17.65
C VAL A 522 -12.86 -6.91 16.25
N PRO A 523 -11.70 -7.45 15.80
CA PRO A 523 -11.58 -8.05 14.48
C PRO A 523 -12.43 -9.33 14.37
N ILE A 524 -12.82 -9.68 13.14
CA ILE A 524 -13.38 -11.00 12.85
C ILE A 524 -12.24 -12.01 12.84
N ILE A 525 -12.29 -13.00 13.73
CA ILE A 525 -11.29 -14.06 13.77
C ILE A 525 -11.67 -15.13 12.74
N LYS A 526 -10.72 -15.47 11.84
CA LYS A 526 -10.85 -16.60 10.91
C LYS A 526 -9.67 -17.55 11.08
N THR A 527 -9.97 -18.85 11.08
CA THR A 527 -8.96 -19.93 11.21
C THR A 527 -8.51 -20.49 9.87
N LYS A 528 -9.18 -20.14 8.78
CA LYS A 528 -8.86 -20.55 7.40
C LYS A 528 -8.87 -19.31 6.49
N VAL A 529 -7.97 -19.32 5.50
CA VAL A 529 -7.89 -18.31 4.43
C VAL A 529 -8.99 -18.54 3.41
#